data_9cf415b367a78e0c2157872d738c3dd8
#
_entry.id   9cf415b367a78e0c2157872d738c3dd8
#
_cell.length_a   1.000
_cell.length_b   1.000
_cell.length_c   1.000
_cell.angle_alpha   90.00
_cell.angle_beta   90.00
_cell.angle_gamma   90.00
#
_symmetry.space_group_name_H-M   'P 1'
#
loop_
_entity.id
_entity.type
_entity.pdbx_description
1 polymer ?
#
loop_
_entity_poly.entity_id
_entity_poly.type
_entity_poly.pdbx_seq_one_letter_code
_entity_poly.pdbx_strand_id
1 'polypeptide(L)'
;MADDFFQIDEIKGQEVALTYLKSFIANQDKIPGVLIFHGPDGVGKWFAAERFSRHLLCIHESSCGNCESCRLFMRGEHPDYIQFPKNKNIAIGKDKDPEDFTIRWLLGQRIVYKPHISKKRIVMFPEAQRINNEAETTLLKTLEEPPNHTKFILIVNDINKLKKTIVSRSVCIPFQFLSQDMVRNIQKDSVKIFKEYYGGSLNPFEIPDELIEEWHTVVKDNCHDAILLLKLENWIRDQMTDKKSNREKIGNIDFLELISLLLLYEYRKQNFETNLLKVRAILDFKSKLHYSIPALEYFLLSQLFLRLSNSPR
;
A
#
# COMPACT_ATOMS: atom_id res chain seq x y z
N MET A 1 8.35 1.28 33.87
CA MET A 1 8.52 0.98 32.46
C MET A 1 7.13 0.64 31.89
N ALA A 2 6.32 1.64 31.81
CA ALA A 2 5.01 1.57 31.19
C ALA A 2 4.95 2.91 30.48
N ASP A 3 5.03 2.97 29.18
CA ASP A 3 4.61 4.17 28.44
C ASP A 3 5.00 4.17 26.96
N ASP A 4 5.28 2.97 26.37
CA ASP A 4 5.40 2.86 24.92
C ASP A 4 4.14 2.25 24.31
N PHE A 5 2.97 2.76 24.71
CA PHE A 5 1.70 2.29 24.16
C PHE A 5 1.30 3.15 22.98
N PHE A 6 1.58 2.61 21.83
CA PHE A 6 1.17 2.93 20.46
C PHE A 6 -0.08 3.82 20.36
N GLN A 7 0.13 5.13 20.29
CA GLN A 7 -0.96 6.09 20.15
C GLN A 7 -1.20 6.41 18.67
N ILE A 8 -2.39 6.88 18.34
CA ILE A 8 -2.72 7.31 16.97
C ILE A 8 -1.83 8.48 16.51
N ASP A 9 -1.26 9.21 17.46
CA ASP A 9 -0.31 10.31 17.23
C ASP A 9 1.06 9.84 16.69
N GLU A 10 1.33 8.53 16.71
CA GLU A 10 2.50 7.95 16.04
C GLU A 10 2.40 7.97 14.51
N ILE A 11 1.20 8.16 13.96
CA ILE A 11 1.00 8.31 12.52
C ILE A 11 1.55 9.68 12.12
N LYS A 12 2.69 9.69 11.45
CA LYS A 12 3.38 10.92 11.04
C LYS A 12 3.12 11.24 9.58
N GLY A 13 2.99 12.53 9.25
CA GLY A 13 2.91 13.01 7.88
C GLY A 13 1.60 12.70 7.16
N GLN A 14 0.55 12.38 7.91
CA GLN A 14 -0.78 12.05 7.36
C GLN A 14 -1.85 12.87 8.08
N GLU A 15 -1.72 14.19 8.07
CA GLU A 15 -2.55 15.12 8.85
C GLU A 15 -4.03 15.00 8.50
N VAL A 16 -4.36 14.82 7.21
CA VAL A 16 -5.75 14.64 6.75
C VAL A 16 -6.33 13.35 7.32
N ALA A 17 -5.60 12.23 7.16
CA ALA A 17 -6.04 10.95 7.70
C ALA A 17 -6.18 11.01 9.24
N LEU A 18 -5.22 11.62 9.93
CA LEU A 18 -5.26 11.82 11.38
C LEU A 18 -6.49 12.60 11.82
N THR A 19 -6.85 13.66 11.11
CA THR A 19 -8.05 14.46 11.42
C THR A 19 -9.31 13.62 11.36
N TYR A 20 -9.47 12.79 10.32
CA TYR A 20 -10.59 11.86 10.23
C TYR A 20 -10.59 10.86 11.38
N LEU A 21 -9.47 10.18 11.62
CA LEU A 21 -9.37 9.13 12.63
C LEU A 21 -9.61 9.69 14.03
N LYS A 22 -9.06 10.86 14.37
CA LYS A 22 -9.30 11.53 15.67
C LYS A 22 -10.77 11.92 15.84
N SER A 23 -11.43 12.40 14.78
CA SER A 23 -12.85 12.73 14.84
C SER A 23 -13.73 11.51 15.11
N PHE A 24 -13.37 10.35 14.53
CA PHE A 24 -14.07 9.08 14.78
C PHE A 24 -13.81 8.54 16.18
N ILE A 25 -12.62 8.69 16.70
CA ILE A 25 -12.30 8.31 18.08
C ILE A 25 -13.09 9.15 19.07
N ALA A 26 -13.19 10.45 18.84
CA ALA A 26 -13.96 11.35 19.70
C ALA A 26 -15.48 11.10 19.64
N ASN A 27 -15.99 10.54 18.55
CA ASN A 27 -17.40 10.25 18.32
C ASN A 27 -17.61 8.83 17.80
N GLN A 28 -17.40 7.84 18.64
CA GLN A 28 -17.42 6.43 18.22
C GLN A 28 -18.74 5.94 17.64
N ASP A 29 -19.86 6.57 17.99
CA ASP A 29 -21.19 6.26 17.44
C ASP A 29 -21.34 6.72 15.98
N LYS A 30 -20.53 7.69 15.55
CA LYS A 30 -20.51 8.23 14.18
C LYS A 30 -19.50 7.57 13.26
N ILE A 31 -18.82 6.51 13.72
CA ILE A 31 -17.86 5.80 12.87
C ILE A 31 -18.61 5.14 11.72
N PRO A 32 -18.25 5.45 10.46
CA PRO A 32 -18.87 4.79 9.31
C PRO A 32 -18.73 3.28 9.36
N GLY A 33 -19.67 2.57 8.77
CA GLY A 33 -19.60 1.11 8.66
C GLY A 33 -18.42 0.65 7.79
N VAL A 34 -18.05 1.45 6.78
CA VAL A 34 -16.98 1.14 5.83
C VAL A 34 -16.04 2.32 5.69
N LEU A 35 -14.75 2.08 5.88
CA LEU A 35 -13.66 3.03 5.69
C LEU A 35 -12.73 2.52 4.57
N ILE A 36 -12.35 3.39 3.65
CA ILE A 36 -11.36 3.09 2.62
C ILE A 36 -10.12 3.94 2.87
N PHE A 37 -9.00 3.30 3.17
CA PHE A 37 -7.70 3.94 3.27
C PHE A 37 -7.01 3.83 1.91
N HIS A 38 -6.87 4.94 1.20
CA HIS A 38 -6.32 4.92 -0.16
C HIS A 38 -5.14 5.88 -0.32
N GLY A 39 -4.27 5.57 -1.26
CA GLY A 39 -3.07 6.38 -1.55
C GLY A 39 -1.85 5.50 -1.85
N PRO A 40 -0.69 6.10 -2.11
CA PRO A 40 0.53 5.39 -2.51
C PRO A 40 0.89 4.26 -1.55
N ASP A 41 1.65 3.29 -2.03
CA ASP A 41 2.15 2.23 -1.16
C ASP A 41 3.24 2.75 -0.21
N GLY A 42 3.43 2.06 0.92
CA GLY A 42 4.47 2.40 1.90
C GLY A 42 4.30 3.72 2.65
N VAL A 43 3.13 4.37 2.60
CA VAL A 43 2.87 5.66 3.30
C VAL A 43 2.22 5.50 4.67
N GLY A 44 2.12 4.26 5.18
CA GLY A 44 1.61 4.00 6.52
C GLY A 44 0.10 3.69 6.61
N LYS A 45 -0.59 3.39 5.50
CA LYS A 45 -2.03 3.04 5.51
C LYS A 45 -2.35 1.88 6.45
N TRP A 46 -1.62 0.77 6.32
CA TRP A 46 -1.81 -0.41 7.18
C TRP A 46 -1.50 -0.10 8.64
N PHE A 47 -0.41 0.62 8.90
CA PHE A 47 -0.04 1.06 10.24
C PHE A 47 -1.14 1.89 10.90
N ALA A 48 -1.69 2.86 10.17
CA ALA A 48 -2.80 3.68 10.65
C ALA A 48 -4.07 2.85 10.92
N ALA A 49 -4.39 1.91 10.03
CA ALA A 49 -5.54 1.02 10.20
C ALA A 49 -5.38 0.13 11.44
N GLU A 50 -4.19 -0.39 11.69
CA GLU A 50 -3.89 -1.21 12.87
C GLU A 50 -4.02 -0.39 14.17
N ARG A 51 -3.46 0.81 14.23
CA ARG A 51 -3.56 1.72 15.39
C ARG A 51 -5.01 2.10 15.67
N PHE A 52 -5.75 2.44 14.64
CA PHE A 52 -7.17 2.76 14.74
C PHE A 52 -8.00 1.55 15.19
N SER A 53 -7.76 0.37 14.62
CA SER A 53 -8.42 -0.88 15.01
C SER A 53 -8.19 -1.20 16.48
N ARG A 54 -6.95 -1.09 16.95
CA ARG A 54 -6.61 -1.31 18.37
C ARG A 54 -7.35 -0.36 19.30
N HIS A 55 -7.48 0.90 18.91
CA HIS A 55 -8.24 1.87 19.70
C HIS A 55 -9.71 1.47 19.81
N LEU A 56 -10.35 1.08 18.71
CA LEU A 56 -11.77 0.70 18.67
C LEU A 56 -12.06 -0.62 19.38
N LEU A 57 -11.11 -1.53 19.42
CA LEU A 57 -11.24 -2.82 20.09
C LEU A 57 -10.93 -2.74 21.58
N CYS A 58 -10.21 -1.73 22.04
CA CYS A 58 -9.87 -1.57 23.45
C CYS A 58 -11.13 -1.43 24.32
N ILE A 59 -11.24 -2.22 25.38
CA ILE A 59 -12.37 -2.19 26.31
C ILE A 59 -12.52 -0.80 26.94
N HIS A 60 -11.41 -0.11 27.17
CA HIS A 60 -11.36 1.24 27.77
C HIS A 60 -11.38 2.37 26.72
N GLU A 61 -11.50 2.03 25.44
CA GLU A 61 -11.54 3.01 24.33
C GLU A 61 -10.34 3.98 24.29
N SER A 62 -9.17 3.52 24.74
CA SER A 62 -7.97 4.34 24.91
C SER A 62 -6.67 3.71 24.42
N SER A 63 -6.73 2.54 23.75
CA SER A 63 -5.54 1.75 23.42
C SER A 63 -4.64 1.45 24.63
N CYS A 64 -5.23 1.19 25.80
CA CYS A 64 -4.55 1.16 27.08
C CYS A 64 -3.41 0.13 27.22
N GLY A 65 -3.29 -0.83 26.30
CA GLY A 65 -2.24 -1.86 26.32
C GLY A 65 -2.40 -2.95 27.37
N ASN A 66 -3.16 -2.73 28.43
CA ASN A 66 -3.20 -3.57 29.62
C ASN A 66 -4.47 -4.42 29.73
N CYS A 67 -5.58 -4.07 29.06
CA CYS A 67 -6.79 -4.85 29.09
C CYS A 67 -6.64 -6.15 28.27
N GLU A 68 -7.56 -7.09 28.48
CA GLU A 68 -7.57 -8.36 27.78
C GLU A 68 -7.58 -8.20 26.25
N SER A 69 -8.46 -7.34 25.75
CA SER A 69 -8.54 -7.01 24.33
C SER A 69 -7.20 -6.52 23.77
N CYS A 70 -6.55 -5.55 24.42
CA CYS A 70 -5.26 -5.04 23.98
C CYS A 70 -4.17 -6.12 23.99
N ARG A 71 -4.14 -6.99 25.00
CA ARG A 71 -3.17 -8.10 25.08
C ARG A 71 -3.37 -9.12 23.97
N LEU A 72 -4.62 -9.50 23.70
CA LEU A 72 -4.94 -10.41 22.59
C LEU A 72 -4.62 -9.80 21.23
N PHE A 73 -4.91 -8.50 21.05
CA PHE A 73 -4.56 -7.80 19.82
C PHE A 73 -3.04 -7.82 19.57
N MET A 74 -2.22 -7.54 20.59
CA MET A 74 -0.77 -7.58 20.48
C MET A 74 -0.20 -8.96 20.13
N ARG A 75 -0.89 -10.03 20.54
CA ARG A 75 -0.51 -11.42 20.19
C ARG A 75 -1.03 -11.86 18.82
N GLY A 76 -1.85 -11.04 18.14
CA GLY A 76 -2.51 -11.42 16.90
C GLY A 76 -3.67 -12.43 17.08
N GLU A 77 -4.18 -12.59 18.29
CA GLU A 77 -5.17 -13.60 18.68
C GLU A 77 -6.55 -12.99 18.98
N HIS A 78 -6.78 -11.74 18.65
CA HIS A 78 -8.02 -11.05 19.02
C HIS A 78 -9.23 -11.57 18.21
N PRO A 79 -10.27 -12.17 18.85
CA PRO A 79 -11.38 -12.80 18.15
C PRO A 79 -12.25 -11.83 17.34
N ASP A 80 -12.29 -10.55 17.76
CA ASP A 80 -13.05 -9.49 17.09
C ASP A 80 -12.22 -8.68 16.09
N TYR A 81 -10.98 -9.09 15.82
CA TYR A 81 -10.13 -8.54 14.77
C TYR A 81 -9.90 -9.56 13.68
N ILE A 82 -10.54 -9.36 12.54
CA ILE A 82 -10.44 -10.24 11.39
C ILE A 82 -9.62 -9.54 10.32
N GLN A 83 -8.38 -9.94 10.17
CA GLN A 83 -7.51 -9.42 9.12
C GLN A 83 -7.35 -10.46 8.02
N PHE A 84 -7.76 -10.11 6.81
CA PHE A 84 -7.53 -10.94 5.63
C PHE A 84 -6.04 -11.02 5.30
N PRO A 85 -5.58 -12.15 4.72
CA PRO A 85 -4.17 -12.32 4.40
C PRO A 85 -3.72 -11.36 3.31
N LYS A 86 -2.48 -10.89 3.43
CA LYS A 86 -1.77 -10.15 2.36
C LYS A 86 -1.33 -11.11 1.26
N ASN A 87 -1.16 -10.60 0.06
CA ASN A 87 -0.62 -11.33 -1.11
C ASN A 87 -1.46 -12.54 -1.56
N LYS A 88 -2.73 -12.63 -1.14
CA LYS A 88 -3.66 -13.66 -1.57
C LYS A 88 -4.91 -13.05 -2.20
N ASN A 89 -5.40 -13.69 -3.26
CA ASN A 89 -6.70 -13.33 -3.83
C ASN A 89 -7.81 -13.77 -2.87
N ILE A 90 -8.79 -12.90 -2.67
CA ILE A 90 -9.92 -13.13 -1.78
C ILE A 90 -11.09 -13.63 -2.65
N ALA A 91 -11.41 -14.89 -2.49
CA ALA A 91 -12.47 -15.56 -3.22
C ALA A 91 -13.81 -15.49 -2.47
N ILE A 92 -14.89 -15.78 -3.18
CA ILE A 92 -16.23 -15.88 -2.60
C ILE A 92 -16.33 -17.04 -1.59
N GLY A 93 -15.65 -18.17 -1.85
CA GLY A 93 -15.73 -19.39 -1.05
C GLY A 93 -16.87 -20.34 -1.49
N LYS A 94 -16.84 -21.58 -1.01
CA LYS A 94 -17.88 -22.60 -1.26
C LYS A 94 -19.16 -22.27 -0.51
N ASP A 95 -20.31 -22.78 -1.01
CA ASP A 95 -21.60 -22.56 -0.32
C ASP A 95 -21.72 -23.34 0.99
N LYS A 96 -21.21 -24.58 0.98
CA LYS A 96 -21.16 -25.42 2.17
C LYS A 96 -19.72 -25.50 2.65
N ASP A 97 -19.54 -25.27 3.96
CA ASP A 97 -18.24 -25.32 4.64
C ASP A 97 -17.17 -24.44 3.94
N PRO A 98 -17.37 -23.12 3.89
CA PRO A 98 -16.45 -22.21 3.23
C PRO A 98 -15.10 -22.16 3.96
N GLU A 99 -14.04 -22.15 3.19
CA GLU A 99 -12.68 -22.03 3.69
C GLU A 99 -12.48 -20.68 4.41
N ASP A 100 -11.60 -20.66 5.41
CA ASP A 100 -11.24 -19.44 6.14
C ASP A 100 -10.76 -18.32 5.23
N PHE A 101 -11.08 -17.10 5.58
CA PHE A 101 -10.75 -15.89 4.81
C PHE A 101 -11.35 -15.84 3.40
N THR A 102 -12.49 -16.49 3.21
CA THR A 102 -13.38 -16.27 2.05
C THR A 102 -14.55 -15.37 2.46
N ILE A 103 -15.24 -14.77 1.47
CA ILE A 103 -16.37 -13.86 1.80
C ILE A 103 -17.55 -14.63 2.40
N ARG A 104 -17.87 -15.83 1.94
CA ARG A 104 -18.94 -16.64 2.54
C ARG A 104 -18.63 -17.06 3.97
N TRP A 105 -17.38 -17.43 4.25
CA TRP A 105 -16.96 -17.68 5.62
C TRP A 105 -17.13 -16.43 6.51
N LEU A 106 -16.69 -15.26 6.04
CA LEU A 106 -16.85 -14.02 6.77
C LEU A 106 -18.33 -13.74 7.07
N LEU A 107 -19.17 -13.78 6.04
CA LEU A 107 -20.58 -13.44 6.13
C LEU A 107 -21.39 -14.47 6.94
N GLY A 108 -21.13 -15.75 6.77
CA GLY A 108 -21.90 -16.82 7.40
C GLY A 108 -21.46 -17.21 8.80
N GLN A 109 -20.17 -17.11 9.09
CA GLN A 109 -19.60 -17.66 10.34
C GLN A 109 -19.02 -16.60 11.29
N ARG A 110 -18.72 -15.39 10.79
CA ARG A 110 -18.00 -14.40 11.60
C ARG A 110 -18.86 -13.19 11.96
N ILE A 111 -19.42 -12.50 10.99
CA ILE A 111 -20.13 -11.24 11.25
C ILE A 111 -21.59 -11.40 11.68
N VAL A 112 -22.17 -12.58 11.53
CA VAL A 112 -23.54 -12.89 12.00
C VAL A 112 -23.65 -12.76 13.52
N TYR A 113 -22.60 -13.11 14.24
CA TYR A 113 -22.57 -13.07 15.69
C TYR A 113 -22.07 -11.72 16.21
N LYS A 114 -22.49 -11.37 17.43
CA LYS A 114 -21.94 -10.21 18.13
C LYS A 114 -20.44 -10.39 18.42
N PRO A 115 -19.69 -9.31 18.62
CA PRO A 115 -18.29 -9.39 19.08
C PRO A 115 -18.19 -10.17 20.41
N HIS A 116 -17.06 -10.84 20.62
CA HIS A 116 -16.83 -11.68 21.79
C HIS A 116 -16.33 -10.90 23.01
N ILE A 117 -15.39 -9.98 22.80
CA ILE A 117 -14.68 -9.26 23.87
C ILE A 117 -14.92 -7.77 23.78
N SER A 118 -14.85 -7.23 22.59
CA SER A 118 -14.95 -5.80 22.34
C SER A 118 -16.39 -5.36 22.02
N LYS A 119 -16.68 -4.07 22.13
CA LYS A 119 -17.98 -3.52 21.69
C LYS A 119 -18.14 -3.58 20.16
N LYS A 120 -17.04 -3.64 19.44
CA LYS A 120 -17.00 -3.60 17.97
C LYS A 120 -16.15 -4.76 17.43
N ARG A 121 -16.44 -5.15 16.20
CA ARG A 121 -15.62 -6.04 15.39
C ARG A 121 -15.01 -5.25 14.26
N ILE A 122 -13.75 -5.51 13.97
CA ILE A 122 -13.03 -4.91 12.84
C ILE A 122 -12.73 -6.00 11.83
N VAL A 123 -13.12 -5.76 10.58
CA VAL A 123 -12.76 -6.59 9.43
C VAL A 123 -11.84 -5.77 8.55
N MET A 124 -10.58 -6.18 8.43
CA MET A 124 -9.57 -5.47 7.67
C MET A 124 -9.18 -6.25 6.40
N PHE A 125 -9.24 -5.57 5.27
CA PHE A 125 -8.74 -6.03 3.99
C PHE A 125 -7.47 -5.23 3.64
N PRO A 126 -6.27 -5.78 3.92
CA PRO A 126 -5.01 -5.06 3.70
C PRO A 126 -4.73 -4.72 2.23
N GLU A 127 -5.31 -5.50 1.32
CA GLU A 127 -5.21 -5.34 -0.13
C GLU A 127 -6.59 -5.57 -0.76
N ALA A 128 -7.52 -4.64 -0.55
CA ALA A 128 -8.91 -4.81 -0.98
C ALA A 128 -9.06 -4.94 -2.52
N GLN A 129 -8.10 -4.49 -3.31
CA GLN A 129 -8.06 -4.73 -4.76
C GLN A 129 -7.88 -6.20 -5.15
N ARG A 130 -7.55 -7.09 -4.20
CA ARG A 130 -7.43 -8.54 -4.43
C ARG A 130 -8.74 -9.30 -4.20
N ILE A 131 -9.81 -8.60 -3.83
CA ILE A 131 -11.14 -9.20 -3.76
C ILE A 131 -11.60 -9.46 -5.20
N ASN A 132 -11.91 -10.72 -5.53
CA ASN A 132 -12.38 -11.04 -6.88
C ASN A 132 -13.78 -10.49 -7.14
N ASN A 133 -14.19 -10.37 -8.40
CA ASN A 133 -15.46 -9.73 -8.79
C ASN A 133 -16.70 -10.37 -8.17
N GLU A 134 -16.72 -11.70 -8.01
CA GLU A 134 -17.84 -12.43 -7.40
C GLU A 134 -17.92 -12.18 -5.89
N ALA A 135 -16.76 -12.26 -5.21
CA ALA A 135 -16.62 -11.95 -3.79
C ALA A 135 -17.01 -10.51 -3.49
N GLU A 136 -16.56 -9.57 -4.32
CA GLU A 136 -16.89 -8.15 -4.20
C GLU A 136 -18.40 -7.92 -4.34
N THR A 137 -19.04 -8.56 -5.33
CA THR A 137 -20.49 -8.46 -5.53
C THR A 137 -21.28 -9.02 -4.34
N THR A 138 -20.82 -10.13 -3.77
CA THR A 138 -21.45 -10.75 -2.59
C THR A 138 -21.28 -9.87 -1.35
N LEU A 139 -20.14 -9.22 -1.20
CA LEU A 139 -19.85 -8.34 -0.08
C LEU A 139 -20.64 -7.02 -0.14
N LEU A 140 -21.03 -6.56 -1.34
CA LEU A 140 -21.73 -5.28 -1.54
C LEU A 140 -22.94 -5.11 -0.62
N LYS A 141 -23.82 -6.13 -0.52
CA LYS A 141 -25.02 -6.08 0.34
C LYS A 141 -24.68 -5.77 1.80
N THR A 142 -23.61 -6.38 2.29
CA THR A 142 -23.16 -6.17 3.68
C THR A 142 -22.47 -4.82 3.85
N LEU A 143 -21.80 -4.31 2.82
CA LEU A 143 -21.18 -2.98 2.88
C LEU A 143 -22.21 -1.85 2.72
N GLU A 144 -23.38 -2.13 2.14
CA GLU A 144 -24.52 -1.20 2.10
C GLU A 144 -25.14 -1.01 3.48
N GLU A 145 -25.37 -2.10 4.20
CA GLU A 145 -25.96 -2.12 5.54
C GLU A 145 -25.11 -2.98 6.49
N PRO A 146 -23.91 -2.49 6.86
CA PRO A 146 -23.04 -3.25 7.74
C PRO A 146 -23.64 -3.37 9.14
N PRO A 147 -23.48 -4.53 9.82
CA PRO A 147 -23.92 -4.67 11.20
C PRO A 147 -23.33 -3.56 12.07
N ASN A 148 -24.14 -2.93 12.90
CA ASN A 148 -23.74 -1.76 13.71
C ASN A 148 -22.45 -1.98 14.52
N HIS A 149 -22.25 -3.21 14.97
CA HIS A 149 -21.07 -3.61 15.74
C HIS A 149 -19.86 -3.99 14.88
N THR A 150 -19.98 -4.01 13.55
CA THR A 150 -18.90 -4.38 12.64
C THR A 150 -18.44 -3.17 11.84
N LYS A 151 -17.14 -2.94 11.77
CA LYS A 151 -16.51 -1.90 10.96
C LYS A 151 -15.55 -2.55 9.96
N PHE A 152 -15.68 -2.15 8.69
CA PHE A 152 -14.84 -2.62 7.60
C PHE A 152 -13.77 -1.58 7.29
N ILE A 153 -12.52 -2.02 7.19
CA ILE A 153 -11.39 -1.18 6.75
C ILE A 153 -10.80 -1.80 5.51
N LEU A 154 -10.92 -1.12 4.38
CA LEU A 154 -10.40 -1.52 3.09
C LEU A 154 -9.16 -0.68 2.78
N ILE A 155 -8.01 -1.30 2.55
CA ILE A 155 -6.78 -0.62 2.17
C ILE A 155 -6.54 -0.87 0.69
N VAL A 156 -6.31 0.21 -0.06
CA VAL A 156 -6.01 0.17 -1.50
C VAL A 156 -4.94 1.19 -1.87
N ASN A 157 -4.17 0.89 -2.90
CA ASN A 157 -3.19 1.83 -3.43
C ASN A 157 -3.84 2.83 -4.40
N ASP A 158 -4.85 2.39 -5.14
CA ASP A 158 -5.63 3.22 -6.05
C ASP A 158 -7.12 2.94 -5.84
N ILE A 159 -7.88 3.98 -5.51
CA ILE A 159 -9.32 3.87 -5.25
C ILE A 159 -10.12 3.42 -6.48
N ASN A 160 -9.60 3.68 -7.69
CA ASN A 160 -10.24 3.27 -8.94
C ASN A 160 -10.22 1.74 -9.17
N LYS A 161 -9.43 1.01 -8.39
CA LYS A 161 -9.41 -0.47 -8.41
C LYS A 161 -10.59 -1.10 -7.69
N LEU A 162 -11.37 -0.32 -6.93
CA LEU A 162 -12.61 -0.76 -6.31
C LEU A 162 -13.82 -0.37 -7.15
N LYS A 163 -14.90 -1.15 -7.04
CA LYS A 163 -16.16 -0.79 -7.68
C LYS A 163 -16.69 0.54 -7.13
N LYS A 164 -17.19 1.39 -8.00
CA LYS A 164 -17.78 2.69 -7.63
C LYS A 164 -18.91 2.55 -6.59
N THR A 165 -19.61 1.42 -6.60
CA THR A 165 -20.66 1.08 -5.63
C THR A 165 -20.13 0.91 -4.21
N ILE A 166 -18.92 0.37 -4.01
CA ILE A 166 -18.26 0.31 -2.70
C ILE A 166 -17.81 1.71 -2.28
N VAL A 167 -17.15 2.41 -3.19
CA VAL A 167 -16.61 3.75 -2.91
C VAL A 167 -17.72 4.73 -2.49
N SER A 168 -18.89 4.69 -3.16
CA SER A 168 -20.02 5.59 -2.85
C SER A 168 -20.67 5.37 -1.47
N ARG A 169 -20.45 4.21 -0.85
CA ARG A 169 -20.99 3.83 0.46
C ARG A 169 -19.96 3.88 1.58
N SER A 170 -18.77 4.34 1.26
CA SER A 170 -17.63 4.34 2.17
C SER A 170 -17.13 5.74 2.44
N VAL A 171 -16.53 5.96 3.59
CA VAL A 171 -15.74 7.16 3.82
C VAL A 171 -14.30 6.89 3.38
N CYS A 172 -13.86 7.67 2.39
CA CYS A 172 -12.52 7.56 1.81
C CYS A 172 -11.56 8.46 2.57
N ILE A 173 -10.50 7.86 3.11
CA ILE A 173 -9.45 8.55 3.87
C ILE A 173 -8.18 8.55 3.01
N PRO A 174 -7.76 9.71 2.49
CA PRO A 174 -6.58 9.80 1.64
C PRO A 174 -5.30 9.77 2.45
N PHE A 175 -4.31 9.04 1.94
CA PHE A 175 -2.93 9.04 2.40
C PHE A 175 -2.04 9.59 1.30
N GLN A 176 -1.08 10.43 1.67
CA GLN A 176 -0.19 11.10 0.73
C GLN A 176 1.25 10.62 0.92
N PHE A 177 2.09 10.90 -0.07
CA PHE A 177 3.53 10.69 0.08
C PHE A 177 4.07 11.50 1.27
N LEU A 178 4.95 10.87 2.04
CA LEU A 178 5.64 11.52 3.14
C LEU A 178 6.70 12.51 2.61
N SER A 179 6.96 13.58 3.33
CA SER A 179 8.10 14.44 3.01
C SER A 179 9.41 13.68 3.21
N GLN A 180 10.47 14.08 2.49
CA GLN A 180 11.79 13.44 2.61
C GLN A 180 12.32 13.49 4.05
N ASP A 181 12.10 14.60 4.74
CA ASP A 181 12.51 14.74 6.14
C ASP A 181 11.77 13.77 7.06
N MET A 182 10.48 13.54 6.80
CA MET A 182 9.71 12.55 7.56
C MET A 182 10.19 11.13 7.30
N VAL A 183 10.47 10.77 6.05
CA VAL A 183 11.04 9.46 5.71
C VAL A 183 12.37 9.25 6.43
N ARG A 184 13.27 10.26 6.41
CA ARG A 184 14.55 10.23 7.14
C ARG A 184 14.36 10.05 8.64
N ASN A 185 13.38 10.73 9.23
CA ASN A 185 13.12 10.66 10.68
C ASN A 185 12.51 9.33 11.12
N ILE A 186 11.71 8.68 10.28
CA ILE A 186 11.06 7.40 10.59
C ILE A 186 12.05 6.24 10.41
N GLN A 187 12.90 6.31 9.39
CA GLN A 187 13.86 5.25 9.04
C GLN A 187 15.27 5.51 9.57
N LYS A 188 15.42 5.91 10.82
CA LYS A 188 16.72 6.33 11.43
C LYS A 188 17.88 5.34 11.21
N ASP A 189 17.62 4.04 11.08
CA ASP A 189 18.64 2.99 11.13
C ASP A 189 18.77 2.15 9.84
N SER A 190 18.01 2.41 8.77
CA SER A 190 18.10 1.64 7.55
C SER A 190 18.94 2.34 6.48
N VAL A 191 19.70 1.56 5.72
CA VAL A 191 20.66 1.89 4.64
C VAL A 191 20.49 3.28 4.01
N LYS A 192 21.51 4.13 4.19
CA LYS A 192 21.51 5.58 3.92
C LYS A 192 21.19 6.01 2.49
N ILE A 193 21.43 5.16 1.50
CA ILE A 193 21.44 5.54 0.08
C ILE A 193 20.02 5.55 -0.53
N PHE A 194 19.15 4.60 -0.16
CA PHE A 194 17.81 4.46 -0.74
C PHE A 194 16.74 5.38 -0.18
N LYS A 195 16.93 5.95 1.00
CA LYS A 195 15.95 6.86 1.63
C LYS A 195 15.58 8.04 0.75
N GLU A 196 16.48 8.48 -0.11
CA GLU A 196 16.26 9.62 -0.99
C GLU A 196 15.41 9.26 -2.23
N TYR A 197 15.38 7.99 -2.64
CA TYR A 197 14.73 7.54 -3.87
C TYR A 197 13.25 7.14 -3.71
N TYR A 198 12.78 6.88 -2.49
CA TYR A 198 11.43 6.37 -2.27
C TYR A 198 10.29 7.37 -2.49
N GLY A 199 10.60 8.62 -2.87
CA GLY A 199 9.57 9.61 -3.20
C GLY A 199 8.49 9.79 -2.13
N GLY A 200 8.82 9.50 -0.85
CA GLY A 200 7.89 9.60 0.27
C GLY A 200 7.20 8.31 0.68
N SER A 201 7.59 7.15 0.12
CA SER A 201 7.18 5.82 0.55
C SER A 201 8.16 5.25 1.58
N LEU A 202 7.64 4.49 2.56
CA LEU A 202 8.44 3.75 3.56
C LEU A 202 8.61 2.26 3.20
N ASN A 203 8.04 1.85 2.06
CA ASN A 203 8.11 0.45 1.65
C ASN A 203 9.52 0.16 1.12
N PRO A 204 10.40 -0.53 1.87
CA PRO A 204 11.70 -0.91 1.34
C PRO A 204 11.45 -2.03 0.34
N PHE A 205 11.74 -1.79 -0.94
CA PHE A 205 12.17 -2.91 -1.76
C PHE A 205 13.44 -3.44 -1.10
N GLU A 206 13.49 -4.71 -0.77
CA GLU A 206 14.74 -5.36 -0.37
C GLU A 206 15.61 -5.48 -1.63
N ILE A 207 16.34 -4.41 -1.92
CA ILE A 207 17.20 -4.35 -3.09
C ILE A 207 18.59 -4.73 -2.63
N PRO A 208 19.26 -5.66 -3.30
CA PRO A 208 20.65 -5.99 -3.02
C PRO A 208 21.55 -4.75 -3.13
N ASP A 209 22.44 -4.54 -2.18
CA ASP A 209 23.36 -3.39 -2.15
C ASP A 209 24.20 -3.30 -3.45
N GLU A 210 24.56 -4.45 -4.04
CA GLU A 210 25.27 -4.55 -5.31
C GLU A 210 24.48 -3.90 -6.47
N LEU A 211 23.17 -4.10 -6.53
CA LEU A 211 22.31 -3.47 -7.55
C LEU A 211 22.23 -1.95 -7.38
N ILE A 212 22.37 -1.49 -6.16
CA ILE A 212 22.40 -0.07 -5.81
C ILE A 212 23.65 0.60 -6.32
N GLU A 213 24.80 -0.02 -6.08
CA GLU A 213 26.09 0.48 -6.52
C GLU A 213 26.19 0.49 -8.05
N GLU A 214 25.73 -0.58 -8.71
CA GLU A 214 25.61 -0.62 -10.18
C GLU A 214 24.69 0.48 -10.70
N TRP A 215 23.52 0.70 -10.06
CA TRP A 215 22.61 1.76 -10.42
C TRP A 215 23.25 3.14 -10.33
N HIS A 216 23.96 3.44 -9.26
CA HIS A 216 24.67 4.71 -9.12
C HIS A 216 25.70 4.93 -10.22
N THR A 217 26.41 3.88 -10.61
CA THR A 217 27.42 3.95 -11.65
C THR A 217 26.80 4.13 -13.04
N VAL A 218 25.69 3.42 -13.32
CA VAL A 218 25.07 3.41 -14.66
C VAL A 218 24.12 4.59 -14.85
N VAL A 219 23.36 4.99 -13.84
CA VAL A 219 22.28 5.99 -13.99
C VAL A 219 22.76 7.40 -13.82
N LYS A 220 23.64 7.65 -12.84
CA LYS A 220 24.06 9.01 -12.51
C LYS A 220 24.71 9.73 -13.70
N ASP A 221 25.43 8.97 -14.52
CA ASP A 221 26.14 9.52 -15.68
C ASP A 221 25.35 9.39 -17.00
N ASN A 222 24.30 8.55 -17.05
CA ASN A 222 23.68 8.12 -18.29
C ASN A 222 22.26 8.68 -18.57
N CYS A 223 21.64 9.40 -17.63
CA CYS A 223 20.26 9.90 -17.81
C CYS A 223 20.11 11.09 -18.77
N HIS A 224 21.18 11.60 -19.37
CA HIS A 224 21.17 12.89 -20.07
C HIS A 224 21.31 12.79 -21.59
N ASP A 225 21.81 11.69 -22.12
CA ASP A 225 22.07 11.50 -23.55
C ASP A 225 21.27 10.31 -24.09
N ALA A 226 20.76 10.44 -25.33
CA ALA A 226 19.97 9.39 -25.98
C ALA A 226 20.75 8.06 -26.12
N ILE A 227 22.07 8.12 -26.38
CA ILE A 227 22.94 6.94 -26.49
C ILE A 227 23.10 6.26 -25.12
N LEU A 228 23.18 7.06 -24.06
CA LEU A 228 23.32 6.58 -22.70
C LEU A 228 22.01 5.99 -22.16
N LEU A 229 20.87 6.57 -22.56
CA LEU A 229 19.54 5.99 -22.28
C LEU A 229 19.37 4.61 -22.92
N LEU A 230 19.90 4.40 -24.11
CA LEU A 230 19.88 3.09 -24.77
C LEU A 230 20.72 2.04 -24.01
N LYS A 231 21.86 2.45 -23.47
CA LYS A 231 22.69 1.57 -22.61
C LYS A 231 21.95 1.22 -21.32
N LEU A 232 21.24 2.18 -20.73
CA LEU A 232 20.43 1.96 -19.54
C LEU A 232 19.27 0.99 -19.82
N GLU A 233 18.58 1.15 -20.96
CA GLU A 233 17.53 0.22 -21.39
C GLU A 233 18.06 -1.21 -21.52
N ASN A 234 19.21 -1.39 -22.18
CA ASN A 234 19.83 -2.70 -22.36
C ASN A 234 20.22 -3.31 -21.00
N TRP A 235 20.83 -2.52 -20.11
CA TRP A 235 21.17 -2.97 -18.78
C TRP A 235 19.92 -3.44 -18.00
N ILE A 236 18.79 -2.69 -18.04
CA ILE A 236 17.53 -3.09 -17.40
C ILE A 236 17.03 -4.42 -17.97
N ARG A 237 17.09 -4.61 -19.29
CA ARG A 237 16.69 -5.86 -19.95
C ARG A 237 17.53 -7.05 -19.51
N ASP A 238 18.84 -6.87 -19.40
CA ASP A 238 19.76 -7.89 -18.93
C ASP A 238 19.43 -8.28 -17.48
N GLN A 239 19.12 -7.32 -16.62
CA GLN A 239 18.69 -7.57 -15.24
C GLN A 239 17.38 -8.37 -15.17
N MET A 240 16.44 -8.12 -16.07
CA MET A 240 15.15 -8.85 -16.13
C MET A 240 15.31 -10.30 -16.64
N THR A 241 16.35 -10.58 -17.44
CA THR A 241 16.57 -11.90 -18.03
C THR A 241 17.51 -12.78 -17.22
N ASP A 242 18.33 -12.22 -16.32
CA ASP A 242 19.31 -12.97 -15.55
C ASP A 242 18.64 -13.72 -14.37
N LYS A 243 18.32 -15.02 -14.61
CA LYS A 243 17.74 -15.94 -13.62
C LYS A 243 18.73 -16.54 -12.62
N LYS A 244 20.03 -16.27 -12.73
CA LYS A 244 21.09 -16.93 -11.95
C LYS A 244 21.61 -16.15 -10.75
N SER A 245 21.28 -14.88 -10.63
CA SER A 245 21.70 -14.07 -9.49
C SER A 245 20.65 -14.16 -8.35
N ASN A 246 21.05 -13.86 -7.10
CA ASN A 246 20.18 -13.77 -5.90
C ASN A 246 18.95 -12.81 -6.04
N ARG A 247 18.63 -12.39 -7.26
CA ARG A 247 17.54 -11.51 -7.69
C ARG A 247 16.20 -12.23 -7.86
N GLU A 248 16.12 -13.55 -7.61
CA GLU A 248 14.86 -14.33 -7.68
C GLU A 248 13.72 -13.80 -6.78
N LYS A 249 14.02 -12.85 -5.89
CA LYS A 249 13.04 -12.27 -4.98
C LYS A 249 12.31 -11.04 -5.52
N ILE A 250 12.83 -10.39 -6.57
CA ILE A 250 12.20 -9.19 -7.15
C ILE A 250 11.51 -9.60 -8.44
N GLY A 251 10.18 -9.51 -8.51
CA GLY A 251 9.42 -9.72 -9.73
C GLY A 251 9.75 -8.63 -10.78
N ASN A 252 9.63 -8.94 -12.07
CA ASN A 252 9.89 -7.99 -13.15
C ASN A 252 9.10 -6.67 -13.00
N ILE A 253 7.84 -6.75 -12.56
CA ILE A 253 6.99 -5.57 -12.34
C ILE A 253 7.54 -4.71 -11.22
N ASP A 254 7.94 -5.32 -10.10
CA ASP A 254 8.51 -4.60 -8.95
C ASP A 254 9.84 -3.95 -9.31
N PHE A 255 10.66 -4.63 -10.11
CA PHE A 255 11.92 -4.09 -10.62
C PHE A 255 11.69 -2.89 -11.54
N LEU A 256 10.75 -2.97 -12.49
CA LEU A 256 10.40 -1.87 -13.39
C LEU A 256 9.75 -0.69 -12.65
N GLU A 257 8.97 -0.98 -11.61
CA GLU A 257 8.41 0.06 -10.73
C GLU A 257 9.52 0.79 -9.98
N LEU A 258 10.49 0.06 -9.45
CA LEU A 258 11.70 0.63 -8.84
C LEU A 258 12.44 1.53 -9.83
N ILE A 259 12.77 1.03 -11.03
CA ILE A 259 13.45 1.80 -12.08
C ILE A 259 12.70 3.10 -12.39
N SER A 260 11.37 3.03 -12.47
CA SER A 260 10.55 4.23 -12.71
C SER A 260 10.68 5.27 -11.59
N LEU A 261 10.74 4.82 -10.33
CA LEU A 261 10.93 5.70 -9.17
C LEU A 261 12.31 6.36 -9.18
N LEU A 262 13.35 5.59 -9.50
CA LEU A 262 14.72 6.08 -9.57
C LEU A 262 14.88 7.13 -10.69
N LEU A 263 14.30 6.87 -11.87
CA LEU A 263 14.30 7.84 -12.97
C LEU A 263 13.51 9.12 -12.61
N LEU A 264 12.35 8.98 -11.94
CA LEU A 264 11.58 10.14 -11.47
C LEU A 264 12.38 11.01 -10.51
N TYR A 265 13.13 10.38 -9.60
CA TYR A 265 13.98 11.10 -8.66
C TYR A 265 15.08 11.90 -9.40
N GLU A 266 15.83 11.26 -10.31
CA GLU A 266 16.92 11.91 -11.04
C GLU A 266 16.42 13.09 -11.87
N TYR A 267 15.31 12.94 -12.60
CA TYR A 267 14.76 14.05 -13.40
C TYR A 267 14.16 15.18 -12.57
N ARG A 268 13.62 14.90 -11.39
CA ARG A 268 13.13 15.94 -10.47
C ARG A 268 14.24 16.73 -9.82
N LYS A 269 15.38 16.09 -9.52
CA LYS A 269 16.53 16.72 -8.88
C LYS A 269 17.22 17.74 -9.77
N GLN A 270 17.22 17.55 -11.09
CA GLN A 270 18.00 18.34 -12.02
C GLN A 270 17.36 19.66 -12.45
N ASN A 271 16.12 19.71 -12.73
CA ASN A 271 15.28 20.88 -12.97
C ASN A 271 13.88 20.41 -13.40
N PHE A 272 12.88 20.61 -12.58
CA PHE A 272 11.53 20.08 -12.82
C PHE A 272 10.89 20.64 -14.10
N GLU A 273 11.11 21.91 -14.42
CA GLU A 273 10.47 22.55 -15.58
C GLU A 273 10.99 22.00 -16.92
N THR A 274 12.30 21.79 -17.03
CA THR A 274 12.91 21.24 -18.25
C THR A 274 12.65 19.76 -18.46
N ASN A 275 12.36 19.03 -17.39
CA ASN A 275 12.13 17.59 -17.42
C ASN A 275 10.66 17.17 -17.30
N LEU A 276 9.71 18.11 -17.37
CA LEU A 276 8.28 17.83 -17.17
C LEU A 276 7.75 16.74 -18.13
N LEU A 277 8.14 16.76 -19.39
CA LEU A 277 7.74 15.75 -20.38
C LEU A 277 8.30 14.36 -20.04
N LYS A 278 9.55 14.31 -19.57
CA LYS A 278 10.20 13.06 -19.14
C LYS A 278 9.52 12.50 -17.89
N VAL A 279 9.27 13.35 -16.91
CA VAL A 279 8.51 12.96 -15.68
C VAL A 279 7.14 12.42 -16.05
N ARG A 280 6.41 13.08 -16.97
CA ARG A 280 5.10 12.63 -17.43
C ARG A 280 5.17 11.27 -18.14
N ALA A 281 6.17 11.06 -18.98
CA ALA A 281 6.39 9.78 -19.65
C ALA A 281 6.62 8.62 -18.65
N ILE A 282 7.40 8.88 -17.59
CA ILE A 282 7.67 7.87 -16.54
C ILE A 282 6.39 7.57 -15.72
N LEU A 283 5.60 8.59 -15.38
CA LEU A 283 4.33 8.39 -14.67
C LEU A 283 3.31 7.61 -15.51
N ASP A 284 3.23 7.90 -16.82
CA ASP A 284 2.40 7.13 -17.78
C ASP A 284 2.86 5.67 -17.88
N PHE A 285 4.16 5.43 -17.95
CA PHE A 285 4.75 4.08 -17.92
C PHE A 285 4.37 3.35 -16.62
N LYS A 286 4.59 3.98 -15.46
CA LYS A 286 4.27 3.40 -14.16
C LYS A 286 2.78 3.02 -14.06
N SER A 287 1.88 3.87 -14.54
CA SER A 287 0.44 3.58 -14.53
C SER A 287 0.06 2.36 -15.37
N LYS A 288 0.78 2.11 -16.47
CA LYS A 288 0.54 1.00 -17.38
C LYS A 288 1.12 -0.33 -16.89
N LEU A 289 2.17 -0.32 -16.08
CA LEU A 289 2.78 -1.54 -15.53
C LEU A 289 1.77 -2.41 -14.77
N HIS A 290 0.86 -1.81 -14.02
CA HIS A 290 -0.16 -2.54 -13.24
C HIS A 290 -1.22 -3.27 -14.10
N TYR A 291 -1.33 -2.93 -15.38
CA TYR A 291 -2.30 -3.52 -16.31
C TYR A 291 -1.62 -4.34 -17.41
N SER A 292 -0.27 -4.47 -17.34
CA SER A 292 0.47 -5.17 -18.39
C SER A 292 0.40 -6.69 -18.22
N ILE A 293 0.31 -7.37 -19.36
CA ILE A 293 0.58 -8.81 -19.47
C ILE A 293 2.11 -8.97 -19.48
N PRO A 294 2.70 -10.01 -18.86
CA PRO A 294 4.17 -10.17 -18.75
C PRO A 294 4.95 -9.98 -20.07
N ALA A 295 4.36 -10.33 -21.21
CA ALA A 295 4.98 -10.14 -22.53
C ALA A 295 5.04 -8.66 -23.00
N LEU A 296 4.22 -7.78 -22.41
CA LEU A 296 4.16 -6.35 -22.77
C LEU A 296 5.16 -5.48 -22.02
N GLU A 297 5.78 -5.98 -20.96
CA GLU A 297 6.71 -5.24 -20.11
C GLU A 297 7.91 -4.69 -20.93
N TYR A 298 8.49 -5.52 -21.79
CA TYR A 298 9.59 -5.13 -22.68
C TYR A 298 9.17 -4.04 -23.67
N PHE A 299 7.97 -4.14 -24.21
CA PHE A 299 7.42 -3.16 -25.14
C PHE A 299 7.19 -1.80 -24.44
N LEU A 300 6.60 -1.82 -23.25
CA LEU A 300 6.40 -0.62 -22.45
C LEU A 300 7.72 0.04 -22.07
N LEU A 301 8.74 -0.75 -21.72
CA LEU A 301 10.08 -0.26 -21.40
C LEU A 301 10.69 0.44 -22.62
N SER A 302 10.66 -0.18 -23.80
CA SER A 302 11.16 0.43 -25.04
C SER A 302 10.43 1.72 -25.38
N GLN A 303 9.11 1.77 -25.23
CA GLN A 303 8.33 2.99 -25.43
C GLN A 303 8.70 4.10 -24.44
N LEU A 304 8.98 3.76 -23.18
CA LEU A 304 9.44 4.73 -22.20
C LEU A 304 10.76 5.37 -22.68
N PHE A 305 11.76 4.55 -22.98
CA PHE A 305 13.08 5.05 -23.35
C PHE A 305 13.06 5.84 -24.67
N LEU A 306 12.25 5.45 -25.63
CA LEU A 306 12.04 6.21 -26.86
C LEU A 306 11.46 7.61 -26.58
N ARG A 307 10.52 7.72 -25.65
CA ARG A 307 9.96 9.02 -25.22
C ARG A 307 10.97 9.86 -24.45
N LEU A 308 11.78 9.25 -23.60
CA LEU A 308 12.83 9.93 -22.84
C LEU A 308 13.93 10.48 -23.75
N SER A 309 14.30 9.74 -24.81
CA SER A 309 15.32 10.16 -25.78
C SER A 309 14.85 11.27 -26.73
N ASN A 310 13.55 11.27 -27.09
CA ASN A 310 12.97 12.25 -28.02
C ASN A 310 12.43 13.52 -27.35
N SER A 311 12.49 13.62 -26.03
CA SER A 311 12.06 14.83 -25.32
C SER A 311 13.11 15.93 -25.52
N PRO A 312 12.72 17.15 -25.94
CA PRO A 312 13.66 18.27 -26.11
C PRO A 312 14.38 18.57 -24.79
N ARG A 313 15.62 19.01 -24.92
CA ARG A 313 16.48 19.42 -23.81
C ARG A 313 15.96 20.63 -23.08
#